data_a99e1f0b2941f4174d369885faf0b12c
#
_entry.id   a99e1f0b2941f4174d369885faf0b12c
#
_cell.length_a   1.000
_cell.length_b   1.000
_cell.length_c   1.000
_cell.angle_alpha   90.00
_cell.angle_beta   90.00
_cell.angle_gamma   90.00
#
_symmetry.space_group_name_H-M   'P 1'
#
loop_
_entity.id
_entity.type
_entity.pdbx_description
1 polymer ?
#
loop_
_entity_poly.entity_id
_entity_poly.type
_entity_poly.pdbx_seq_one_letter_code
_entity_poly.pdbx_strand_id
1 'polypeptide(L)'
;FGKKAVEDAKAGIVSEELEKILLNIIITPGIVSVSVHSDYVGGIAHALFYGLTRRRQIEENYLHGDVVAYGTLVNLMVDRDWDKLEKTYRFNRSLGLLSCLKDLGLTLEDDLEDVLAAAVENQELSHTPYPVTADLIQEAMRELESYRA
;
A
#
# COMPACT_ATOMS: atom_id res chain seq x y z
N PHE A 1 6.48 18.28 1.75
CA PHE A 1 5.23 18.66 2.45
C PHE A 1 4.77 17.59 3.45
N GLY A 2 4.69 16.28 3.08
CA GLY A 2 4.03 15.26 3.89
C GLY A 2 4.49 15.16 5.34
N LYS A 3 5.81 15.09 5.61
CA LYS A 3 6.32 15.06 7.00
C LYS A 3 5.92 16.28 7.81
N LYS A 4 6.10 17.47 7.24
CA LYS A 4 5.75 18.71 7.90
C LYS A 4 4.24 18.78 8.22
N ALA A 5 3.39 18.38 7.26
CA ALA A 5 1.95 18.32 7.47
C ALA A 5 1.55 17.37 8.62
N VAL A 6 2.21 16.21 8.74
CA VAL A 6 1.97 15.27 9.86
C VAL A 6 2.42 15.87 11.20
N GLU A 7 3.58 16.53 11.24
CA GLU A 7 4.08 17.21 12.44
C GLU A 7 3.12 18.32 12.88
N ASP A 8 2.67 19.14 11.94
CA ASP A 8 1.73 20.23 12.21
C ASP A 8 0.37 19.73 12.68
N ALA A 9 -0.15 18.68 12.03
CA ALA A 9 -1.41 18.04 12.45
C ALA A 9 -1.32 17.51 13.89
N LYS A 10 -0.19 16.86 14.25
CA LYS A 10 0.05 16.39 15.62
C LYS A 10 0.16 17.54 16.63
N ALA A 11 0.68 18.66 16.21
CA ALA A 11 0.82 19.87 17.03
C ALA A 11 -0.47 20.72 17.07
N GLY A 12 -1.52 20.37 16.33
CA GLY A 12 -2.75 21.16 16.20
C GLY A 12 -2.54 22.47 15.43
N ILE A 13 -1.52 22.55 14.58
CA ILE A 13 -1.18 23.74 13.78
C ILE A 13 -1.79 23.59 12.39
N VAL A 14 -2.58 24.57 11.97
CA VAL A 14 -3.07 24.68 10.59
C VAL A 14 -2.05 25.47 9.78
N SER A 15 -1.17 24.75 9.08
CA SER A 15 -0.14 25.32 8.19
C SER A 15 -0.55 25.20 6.73
N GLU A 16 0.14 25.95 5.87
CA GLU A 16 -0.05 25.87 4.42
C GLU A 16 0.28 24.45 3.89
N GLU A 17 1.27 23.78 4.48
CA GLU A 17 1.63 22.42 4.14
C GLU A 17 0.51 21.41 4.48
N LEU A 18 -0.09 21.56 5.66
CA LEU A 18 -1.21 20.73 6.09
C LEU A 18 -2.43 20.95 5.18
N GLU A 19 -2.76 22.20 4.89
CA GLU A 19 -3.86 22.55 3.98
C GLU A 19 -3.66 21.94 2.59
N LYS A 20 -2.46 22.09 2.00
CA LYS A 20 -2.14 21.52 0.69
C LYS A 20 -2.25 20.00 0.67
N ILE A 21 -1.79 19.31 1.72
CA ILE A 21 -1.90 17.88 1.81
C ILE A 21 -3.36 17.44 1.95
N LEU A 22 -4.16 18.09 2.78
CA LEU A 22 -5.58 17.78 2.94
C LEU A 22 -6.35 17.97 1.62
N LEU A 23 -6.10 19.08 0.92
CA LEU A 23 -6.70 19.31 -0.39
C LEU A 23 -6.29 18.25 -1.41
N ASN A 24 -5.01 17.85 -1.41
CA ASN A 24 -4.53 16.81 -2.31
C ASN A 24 -5.16 15.44 -2.01
N ILE A 25 -5.33 15.09 -0.74
CA ILE A 25 -5.99 13.83 -0.33
C ILE A 25 -7.45 13.78 -0.77
N ILE A 26 -8.14 14.92 -0.84
CA ILE A 26 -9.55 14.98 -1.24
C ILE A 26 -9.68 15.10 -2.76
N ILE A 27 -8.97 16.07 -3.35
CA ILE A 27 -9.16 16.46 -4.75
C ILE A 27 -8.56 15.43 -5.71
N THR A 28 -7.33 14.99 -5.47
CA THR A 28 -6.63 14.10 -6.42
C THR A 28 -7.31 12.73 -6.56
N PRO A 29 -7.62 11.99 -5.48
CA PRO A 29 -8.37 10.75 -5.58
C PRO A 29 -9.78 10.95 -6.15
N GLY A 30 -10.42 12.08 -5.80
CA GLY A 30 -11.73 12.43 -6.36
C GLY A 30 -11.70 12.61 -7.88
N ILE A 31 -10.71 13.34 -8.40
CA ILE A 31 -10.51 13.49 -9.85
C ILE A 31 -10.26 12.14 -10.52
N VAL A 32 -9.36 11.33 -9.97
CA VAL A 32 -9.06 10.00 -10.50
C VAL A 32 -10.34 9.15 -10.54
N SER A 33 -11.08 9.11 -9.42
CA SER A 33 -12.30 8.31 -9.29
C SER A 33 -13.39 8.64 -10.32
N VAL A 34 -13.48 9.91 -10.77
CA VAL A 34 -14.49 10.33 -11.77
C VAL A 34 -13.96 10.36 -13.20
N SER A 35 -12.65 10.24 -13.38
CA SER A 35 -12.00 10.38 -14.69
C SER A 35 -11.69 9.04 -15.36
N VAL A 36 -11.65 7.94 -14.63
CA VAL A 36 -11.33 6.61 -15.13
C VAL A 36 -12.38 5.59 -14.68
N HIS A 37 -12.47 4.46 -15.37
CA HIS A 37 -13.31 3.35 -14.91
C HIS A 37 -12.78 2.79 -13.58
N SER A 38 -13.67 2.30 -12.71
CA SER A 38 -13.33 1.78 -11.38
C SER A 38 -12.19 0.77 -11.38
N ASP A 39 -12.11 -0.07 -12.42
CA ASP A 39 -11.09 -1.11 -12.55
C ASP A 39 -9.66 -0.57 -12.72
N TYR A 40 -9.51 0.74 -12.97
CA TYR A 40 -8.20 1.40 -13.13
C TYR A 40 -7.78 2.23 -11.91
N VAL A 41 -8.58 2.26 -10.85
CA VAL A 41 -8.26 3.08 -9.65
C VAL A 41 -7.43 2.33 -8.63
N GLY A 42 -7.32 1.01 -8.76
CA GLY A 42 -6.50 0.16 -7.89
C GLY A 42 -5.43 -0.59 -8.68
N GLY A 43 -4.78 -1.53 -8.04
CA GLY A 43 -3.75 -2.39 -8.59
C GLY A 43 -3.29 -3.39 -7.53
N ILE A 44 -2.04 -3.90 -7.63
CA ILE A 44 -1.48 -4.89 -6.69
C ILE A 44 -1.65 -4.45 -5.22
N ALA A 45 -1.46 -3.15 -4.93
CA ALA A 45 -1.60 -2.63 -3.57
C ALA A 45 -3.00 -2.84 -2.99
N HIS A 46 -4.05 -2.54 -3.75
CA HIS A 46 -5.44 -2.75 -3.33
C HIS A 46 -5.84 -4.22 -3.39
N ALA A 47 -5.40 -4.96 -4.42
CA ALA A 47 -5.63 -6.39 -4.51
C ALA A 47 -5.09 -7.12 -3.27
N LEU A 48 -3.87 -6.78 -2.84
CA LEU A 48 -3.27 -7.33 -1.63
C LEU A 48 -4.02 -6.87 -0.35
N PHE A 49 -4.51 -5.64 -0.30
CA PHE A 49 -5.37 -5.18 0.79
C PHE A 49 -6.61 -6.07 0.92
N TYR A 50 -7.34 -6.34 -0.17
CA TYR A 50 -8.53 -7.21 -0.13
C TYR A 50 -8.20 -8.65 0.28
N GLY A 51 -7.03 -9.15 -0.10
CA GLY A 51 -6.55 -10.44 0.36
C GLY A 51 -6.25 -10.45 1.86
N LEU A 52 -5.45 -9.50 2.33
CA LEU A 52 -5.01 -9.41 3.72
C LEU A 52 -6.17 -9.17 4.70
N THR A 53 -7.17 -8.38 4.33
CA THR A 53 -8.34 -8.10 5.18
C THR A 53 -9.31 -9.29 5.31
N ARG A 54 -9.11 -10.40 4.59
CA ARG A 54 -9.75 -11.67 4.94
C ARG A 54 -9.30 -12.20 6.30
N ARG A 55 -8.14 -11.78 6.78
CA ARG A 55 -7.68 -12.04 8.15
C ARG A 55 -8.36 -11.05 9.09
N ARG A 56 -9.29 -11.54 9.90
CA ARG A 56 -10.07 -10.72 10.84
C ARG A 56 -9.21 -9.82 11.71
N GLN A 57 -8.04 -10.32 12.15
CA GLN A 57 -7.10 -9.53 12.94
C GLN A 57 -6.56 -8.31 12.16
N ILE A 58 -6.46 -8.38 10.83
CA ILE A 58 -6.01 -7.24 10.01
C ILE A 58 -7.17 -6.29 9.77
N GLU A 59 -8.35 -6.82 9.40
CA GLU A 59 -9.55 -6.02 9.17
C GLU A 59 -9.94 -5.18 10.39
N GLU A 60 -9.84 -5.75 11.61
CA GLU A 60 -10.26 -5.07 12.84
C GLU A 60 -9.23 -4.10 13.42
N ASN A 61 -7.93 -4.26 13.13
CA ASN A 61 -6.87 -3.50 13.82
C ASN A 61 -6.13 -2.49 12.95
N TYR A 62 -6.32 -2.50 11.64
CA TYR A 62 -5.60 -1.61 10.72
C TYR A 62 -6.55 -0.81 9.85
N LEU A 63 -6.19 0.43 9.57
CA LEU A 63 -6.92 1.26 8.61
C LEU A 63 -6.60 0.83 7.19
N HIS A 64 -7.52 1.09 6.26
CA HIS A 64 -7.32 0.83 4.83
C HIS A 64 -5.96 1.36 4.32
N GLY A 65 -5.65 2.61 4.65
CA GLY A 65 -4.40 3.25 4.22
C GLY A 65 -3.14 2.60 4.78
N ASP A 66 -3.19 2.01 5.99
CA ASP A 66 -2.06 1.30 6.58
C ASP A 66 -1.71 0.07 5.76
N VAL A 67 -2.70 -0.77 5.44
CA VAL A 67 -2.51 -2.00 4.67
C VAL A 67 -2.13 -1.68 3.22
N VAL A 68 -2.75 -0.67 2.61
CA VAL A 68 -2.40 -0.21 1.25
C VAL A 68 -0.98 0.38 1.21
N ALA A 69 -0.49 0.99 2.29
CA ALA A 69 0.90 1.46 2.35
C ALA A 69 1.91 0.30 2.22
N TYR A 70 1.66 -0.83 2.88
CA TYR A 70 2.44 -2.07 2.68
C TYR A 70 2.28 -2.60 1.25
N GLY A 71 1.04 -2.72 0.77
CA GLY A 71 0.74 -3.18 -0.59
C GLY A 71 1.41 -2.33 -1.68
N THR A 72 1.57 -1.01 -1.44
CA THR A 72 2.31 -0.11 -2.36
C THR A 72 3.79 -0.48 -2.45
N LEU A 73 4.42 -0.87 -1.34
CA LEU A 73 5.82 -1.33 -1.36
C LEU A 73 5.95 -2.65 -2.12
N VAL A 74 5.01 -3.58 -1.93
CA VAL A 74 4.97 -4.84 -2.70
C VAL A 74 4.78 -4.55 -4.19
N ASN A 75 3.89 -3.65 -4.58
CA ASN A 75 3.70 -3.25 -5.97
C ASN A 75 5.00 -2.69 -6.58
N LEU A 76 5.68 -1.79 -5.88
CA LEU A 76 6.94 -1.20 -6.35
C LEU A 76 8.06 -2.26 -6.44
N MET A 77 8.03 -3.28 -5.59
CA MET A 77 8.95 -4.42 -5.67
C MET A 77 8.67 -5.26 -6.93
N VAL A 78 7.40 -5.53 -7.24
CA VAL A 78 7.00 -6.22 -8.49
C VAL A 78 7.44 -5.42 -9.71
N ASP A 79 7.23 -4.11 -9.71
CA ASP A 79 7.61 -3.21 -10.82
C ASP A 79 9.12 -3.01 -10.96
N ARG A 80 9.91 -3.45 -9.97
CA ARG A 80 11.37 -3.22 -9.91
C ARG A 80 11.74 -1.72 -9.95
N ASP A 81 10.84 -0.85 -9.48
CA ASP A 81 11.08 0.60 -9.40
C ASP A 81 11.82 0.94 -8.09
N TRP A 82 13.12 0.65 -8.09
CA TRP A 82 13.98 0.77 -6.92
C TRP A 82 14.04 2.18 -6.35
N ASP A 83 14.04 3.19 -7.20
CA ASP A 83 14.09 4.60 -6.78
C ASP A 83 12.83 5.01 -6.03
N LYS A 84 11.65 4.61 -6.53
CA LYS A 84 10.39 4.87 -5.84
C LYS A 84 10.24 3.99 -4.61
N LEU A 85 10.65 2.74 -4.68
CA LEU A 85 10.62 1.82 -3.54
C LEU A 85 11.42 2.39 -2.36
N GLU A 86 12.67 2.80 -2.58
CA GLU A 86 13.51 3.36 -1.51
C GLU A 86 12.87 4.61 -0.88
N LYS A 87 12.41 5.54 -1.73
CA LYS A 87 11.76 6.78 -1.26
C LYS A 87 10.50 6.49 -0.45
N THR A 88 9.64 5.60 -0.95
CA THR A 88 8.37 5.24 -0.31
C THR A 88 8.62 4.46 0.98
N TYR A 89 9.55 3.50 0.97
CA TYR A 89 9.92 2.74 2.15
C TYR A 89 10.42 3.64 3.28
N ARG A 90 11.39 4.54 2.99
CA ARG A 90 11.89 5.52 3.96
C ARG A 90 10.80 6.45 4.46
N PHE A 91 9.89 6.88 3.58
CA PHE A 91 8.76 7.72 3.96
C PHE A 91 7.82 6.97 4.91
N ASN A 92 7.38 5.76 4.55
CA ASN A 92 6.52 4.93 5.40
C ASN A 92 7.15 4.71 6.78
N ARG A 93 8.41 4.28 6.83
CA ARG A 93 9.14 4.10 8.10
C ARG A 93 9.21 5.38 8.93
N SER A 94 9.39 6.53 8.30
CA SER A 94 9.47 7.83 9.01
C SER A 94 8.15 8.27 9.64
N LEU A 95 7.03 7.74 9.17
CA LEU A 95 5.68 8.03 9.70
C LEU A 95 5.14 6.91 10.59
N GLY A 96 5.84 5.78 10.70
CA GLY A 96 5.36 4.59 11.41
C GLY A 96 4.30 3.80 10.65
N LEU A 97 4.23 3.96 9.32
CA LEU A 97 3.35 3.17 8.46
C LEU A 97 3.93 1.76 8.24
N LEU A 98 3.04 0.82 7.92
CA LEU A 98 3.39 -0.57 7.69
C LEU A 98 4.38 -0.70 6.53
N SER A 99 5.45 -1.45 6.74
CA SER A 99 6.53 -1.59 5.77
C SER A 99 7.05 -3.04 5.65
N CYS A 100 6.55 -3.95 6.48
CA CYS A 100 6.85 -5.37 6.45
C CYS A 100 5.68 -6.19 7.00
N LEU A 101 5.66 -7.50 6.75
CA LEU A 101 4.65 -8.43 7.27
C LEU A 101 4.57 -8.43 8.80
N LYS A 102 5.71 -8.28 9.46
CA LYS A 102 5.76 -8.21 10.92
C LYS A 102 4.94 -7.06 11.48
N ASP A 103 4.88 -5.94 10.78
CA ASP A 103 4.06 -4.79 11.18
C ASP A 103 2.55 -5.12 11.14
N LEU A 104 2.16 -6.13 10.34
CA LEU A 104 0.80 -6.69 10.24
C LEU A 104 0.58 -7.88 11.21
N GLY A 105 1.58 -8.23 12.02
CA GLY A 105 1.54 -9.41 12.86
C GLY A 105 1.64 -10.73 12.09
N LEU A 106 2.19 -10.69 10.89
CA LEU A 106 2.41 -11.83 9.99
C LEU A 106 3.89 -12.08 9.74
N THR A 107 4.20 -13.26 9.23
CA THR A 107 5.54 -13.67 8.79
C THR A 107 5.46 -14.41 7.45
N LEU A 108 6.60 -14.66 6.82
CA LEU A 108 6.68 -15.48 5.60
C LEU A 108 6.40 -16.98 5.83
N GLU A 109 6.35 -17.41 7.10
CA GLU A 109 6.05 -18.79 7.49
C GLU A 109 4.54 -19.02 7.65
N ASP A 110 3.75 -17.93 7.72
CA ASP A 110 2.31 -18.02 7.76
C ASP A 110 1.77 -18.51 6.41
N ASP A 111 0.73 -19.33 6.47
CA ASP A 111 -0.01 -19.72 5.27
C ASP A 111 -0.77 -18.50 4.73
N LEU A 112 -0.33 -17.99 3.60
CA LEU A 112 -0.91 -16.85 2.89
C LEU A 112 -1.62 -17.26 1.59
N GLU A 113 -1.87 -18.55 1.36
CA GLU A 113 -2.48 -19.04 0.12
C GLU A 113 -3.85 -18.39 -0.12
N ASP A 114 -4.70 -18.30 0.90
CA ASP A 114 -6.01 -17.66 0.83
C ASP A 114 -5.94 -16.15 0.55
N VAL A 115 -4.93 -15.47 1.11
CA VAL A 115 -4.67 -14.04 0.88
C VAL A 115 -4.25 -13.80 -0.57
N LEU A 116 -3.29 -14.61 -1.06
CA LEU A 116 -2.77 -14.48 -2.42
C LEU A 116 -3.80 -14.86 -3.47
N ALA A 117 -4.56 -15.94 -3.23
CA ALA A 117 -5.66 -16.35 -4.10
C ALA A 117 -6.70 -15.23 -4.25
N ALA A 118 -7.10 -14.62 -3.12
CA ALA A 118 -8.03 -13.50 -3.15
C ALA A 118 -7.46 -12.26 -3.85
N ALA A 119 -6.17 -11.99 -3.68
CA ALA A 119 -5.53 -10.86 -4.34
C ALA A 119 -5.54 -11.02 -5.86
N VAL A 120 -5.18 -12.21 -6.39
CA VAL A 120 -5.12 -12.42 -7.84
C VAL A 120 -6.48 -12.55 -8.52
N GLU A 121 -7.55 -12.81 -7.76
CA GLU A 121 -8.92 -12.78 -8.27
C GLU A 121 -9.44 -11.35 -8.48
N ASN A 122 -8.73 -10.33 -7.99
CA ASN A 122 -9.17 -8.94 -8.11
C ASN A 122 -9.17 -8.49 -9.57
N GLN A 123 -10.33 -8.00 -10.04
CA GLN A 123 -10.53 -7.58 -11.43
C GLN A 123 -9.60 -6.44 -11.85
N GLU A 124 -9.17 -5.58 -10.93
CA GLU A 124 -8.25 -4.47 -11.20
C GLU A 124 -6.91 -4.96 -11.77
N LEU A 125 -6.47 -6.18 -11.43
CA LEU A 125 -5.23 -6.76 -11.94
C LEU A 125 -5.29 -7.14 -13.43
N SER A 126 -6.49 -7.27 -14.00
CA SER A 126 -6.66 -7.55 -15.44
C SER A 126 -6.16 -6.42 -16.34
N HIS A 127 -5.96 -5.22 -15.78
CA HIS A 127 -5.50 -4.02 -16.49
C HIS A 127 -4.02 -3.74 -16.30
N THR A 128 -3.29 -4.59 -15.58
CA THR A 128 -1.83 -4.46 -15.46
C THR A 128 -1.13 -4.81 -16.78
N PRO A 129 0.01 -4.18 -17.10
CA PRO A 129 0.73 -4.40 -18.36
C PRO A 129 1.43 -5.77 -18.43
N TYR A 130 1.36 -6.57 -17.37
CA TYR A 130 1.91 -7.90 -17.24
C TYR A 130 0.98 -8.79 -16.40
N PRO A 131 1.04 -10.13 -16.57
CA PRO A 131 0.27 -11.04 -15.73
C PRO A 131 0.71 -10.95 -14.26
N VAL A 132 -0.22 -10.72 -13.36
CA VAL A 132 0.02 -10.76 -11.92
C VAL A 132 -0.44 -12.11 -11.38
N THR A 133 0.49 -12.88 -10.84
CA THR A 133 0.25 -14.21 -10.26
C THR A 133 0.50 -14.20 -8.76
N ALA A 134 -0.04 -15.19 -8.05
CA ALA A 134 0.22 -15.38 -6.63
C ALA A 134 1.72 -15.52 -6.34
N ASP A 135 2.44 -16.29 -7.17
CA ASP A 135 3.90 -16.46 -7.04
C ASP A 135 4.65 -15.15 -7.18
N LEU A 136 4.27 -14.30 -8.15
CA LEU A 136 4.89 -12.99 -8.35
C LEU A 136 4.73 -12.08 -7.13
N ILE A 137 3.52 -12.03 -6.57
CA ILE A 137 3.24 -11.25 -5.36
C ILE A 137 4.04 -11.83 -4.18
N GLN A 138 4.02 -13.14 -4.01
CA GLN A 138 4.72 -13.81 -2.91
C GLN A 138 6.23 -13.61 -2.97
N GLU A 139 6.82 -13.67 -4.16
CA GLU A 139 8.25 -13.39 -4.37
C GLU A 139 8.58 -11.95 -3.98
N ALA A 140 7.78 -10.99 -4.45
CA ALA A 140 7.96 -9.58 -4.09
C ALA A 140 7.82 -9.34 -2.58
N MET A 141 6.87 -10.01 -1.91
CA MET A 141 6.74 -9.96 -0.45
C MET A 141 8.01 -10.51 0.24
N ARG A 142 8.54 -11.65 -0.21
CA ARG A 142 9.78 -12.23 0.34
C ARG A 142 10.98 -11.29 0.17
N GLU A 143 11.12 -10.70 -1.00
CA GLU A 143 12.20 -9.75 -1.28
C GLU A 143 12.08 -8.50 -0.41
N LEU A 144 10.85 -7.98 -0.23
CA LEU A 144 10.58 -6.82 0.61
C LEU A 144 10.94 -7.09 2.08
N GLU A 145 10.68 -8.30 2.61
CA GLU A 145 11.05 -8.66 3.99
C GLU A 145 12.57 -8.65 4.22
N SER A 146 13.36 -8.89 3.17
CA SER A 146 14.81 -8.81 3.22
C SER A 146 15.36 -7.42 2.86
N TYR A 147 14.52 -6.53 2.33
CA TYR A 147 14.92 -5.20 1.89
C TYR A 147 15.34 -4.31 3.07
N ARG A 148 16.44 -3.59 2.87
CA ARG A 148 16.96 -2.59 3.82
C ARG A 148 17.35 -1.34 3.04
N ALA A 149 16.63 -0.24 3.26
CA ALA A 149 16.89 1.06 2.66
C ALA A 149 17.74 1.96 3.56
#